data_beb62df26f54cb6af96a83e5e6c6b6cd
#
_entry.id   beb62df26f54cb6af96a83e5e6c6b6cd
#
_cell.length_a   1.000
_cell.length_b   1.000
_cell.length_c   1.000
_cell.angle_alpha   90.00
_cell.angle_beta   90.00
_cell.angle_gamma   90.00
#
_symmetry.space_group_name_H-M   'P 1'
#
loop_
_entity.id
_entity.type
_entity.pdbx_description
1 polymer ?
#
loop_
_entity_poly.entity_id
_entity_poly.type
_entity_poly.pdbx_seq_one_letter_code
_entity_poly.pdbx_strand_id
1 'polypeptide(L)'
;MRIVVWLLLGLGLPWLAPAAPDPTEPGAIDDSKFGVYRGSDGHVVGIDQFITDSGERAVLYSDYQSGVVRRIFPISQDEWGMGPSFAAQTPRELTIRFVRGATGTVSGVSLHPTNGPRSFAAKSPLIREAVTIGSGSERLAGTLLLPAGKGPHPAIVLLHGSGPLTRHSFGPYPHFFSSLGLAVLIFDKRGTGESTGTRFDASTGALESAPKGYNYPDNLLEDASAAFRFLRNRPEIDPGKIGFWGSSEGGMLATQAAAKLQDAAFAINSSGFMGPLWQTLHYQAGALARERGLPESQVDEVLAFSALWMRVARTGDDYAQFVEARNSARHEDKDWLLNWRSGDFTSLQQMRWDWEHTLSFDPLPALQSVTCPVLGLWGERDPLTDAPRAAKSMREALAAGGNEDVTTRIIADGSHSLMELPDRRRMAPGVFDTLKEWLRDRAGIGRP
;
A
#
# COMPACT_ATOMS: atom_id res chain seq x y z
N MET A 1 19.20 -15.74 -13.76
CA MET A 1 18.47 -15.60 -12.49
C MET A 1 17.37 -14.57 -12.74
N ARG A 2 16.15 -15.03 -13.00
CA ARG A 2 15.03 -14.15 -13.41
C ARG A 2 14.44 -13.49 -12.18
N ILE A 3 14.76 -12.22 -11.96
CA ILE A 3 14.01 -11.38 -11.02
C ILE A 3 12.79 -10.91 -11.79
N VAL A 4 11.66 -11.53 -11.52
CA VAL A 4 10.36 -11.13 -12.06
C VAL A 4 9.86 -9.97 -11.22
N VAL A 5 10.02 -8.76 -11.74
CA VAL A 5 9.31 -7.57 -11.26
C VAL A 5 7.90 -7.66 -11.85
N TRP A 6 6.95 -8.13 -11.06
CA TRP A 6 5.54 -8.08 -11.44
C TRP A 6 4.99 -6.67 -11.25
N LEU A 7 4.98 -5.91 -12.35
CA LEU A 7 3.95 -4.90 -12.55
C LEU A 7 2.61 -5.66 -12.59
N LEU A 8 1.64 -5.24 -11.79
CA LEU A 8 0.28 -5.78 -11.76
C LEU A 8 -0.37 -5.66 -13.15
N LEU A 9 -0.16 -6.66 -13.99
CA LEU A 9 -0.90 -6.87 -15.23
C LEU A 9 -2.09 -7.76 -14.90
N GLY A 10 -3.26 -7.14 -14.73
CA GLY A 10 -4.53 -7.86 -14.64
C GLY A 10 -4.88 -8.48 -15.98
N LEU A 11 -4.50 -9.74 -16.21
CA LEU A 11 -5.14 -10.55 -17.23
C LEU A 11 -6.52 -10.95 -16.71
N GLY A 12 -7.57 -10.49 -17.41
CA GLY A 12 -8.96 -10.75 -17.08
C GLY A 12 -9.35 -12.21 -17.22
N LEU A 13 -9.17 -12.97 -16.15
CA LEU A 13 -9.89 -14.20 -15.90
C LEU A 13 -10.90 -13.92 -14.78
N PRO A 14 -12.14 -14.44 -14.85
CA PRO A 14 -13.10 -14.26 -13.77
C PRO A 14 -12.53 -14.90 -12.49
N TRP A 15 -12.30 -14.09 -11.48
CA TRP A 15 -11.85 -14.51 -10.17
C TRP A 15 -12.99 -15.27 -9.48
N LEU A 16 -12.98 -16.59 -9.55
CA LEU A 16 -13.67 -17.42 -8.57
C LEU A 16 -12.84 -17.34 -7.29
N ALA A 17 -13.40 -16.70 -6.26
CA ALA A 17 -12.80 -16.72 -4.93
C ALA A 17 -12.51 -18.20 -4.56
N PRO A 18 -11.28 -18.56 -4.17
CA PRO A 18 -11.03 -19.90 -3.69
C PRO A 18 -11.92 -20.17 -2.48
N ALA A 19 -12.55 -21.34 -2.44
CA ALA A 19 -13.29 -21.80 -1.27
C ALA A 19 -12.40 -21.67 -0.03
N ALA A 20 -12.98 -21.23 1.09
CA ALA A 20 -12.26 -21.19 2.35
C ALA A 20 -11.66 -22.58 2.62
N PRO A 21 -10.35 -22.67 2.94
CA PRO A 21 -9.75 -23.98 3.23
C PRO A 21 -10.42 -24.61 4.45
N ASP A 22 -10.56 -25.92 4.41
CA ASP A 22 -11.07 -26.71 5.54
C ASP A 22 -10.21 -26.42 6.78
N PRO A 23 -10.78 -25.96 7.90
CA PRO A 23 -10.02 -25.63 9.10
C PRO A 23 -9.29 -26.83 9.74
N THR A 24 -9.53 -28.03 9.24
CA THR A 24 -8.88 -29.27 9.71
C THR A 24 -7.65 -29.69 8.89
N GLU A 25 -7.36 -29.02 7.75
CA GLU A 25 -6.16 -29.32 6.99
C GLU A 25 -4.88 -28.85 7.71
N PRO A 26 -3.78 -29.63 7.63
CA PRO A 26 -2.48 -29.19 8.12
C PRO A 26 -2.04 -27.93 7.38
N GLY A 27 -2.03 -26.78 8.07
CA GLY A 27 -1.73 -25.48 7.48
C GLY A 27 -2.91 -24.51 7.40
N ALA A 28 -4.12 -24.92 7.85
CA ALA A 28 -5.23 -23.98 8.01
C ALA A 28 -4.82 -22.80 8.89
N ILE A 29 -5.03 -21.58 8.37
CA ILE A 29 -4.65 -20.36 9.06
C ILE A 29 -5.73 -20.05 10.11
N ASP A 30 -5.36 -20.26 11.37
CA ASP A 30 -6.19 -19.93 12.53
C ASP A 30 -6.08 -18.43 12.82
N ASP A 31 -7.18 -17.70 12.69
CA ASP A 31 -7.26 -16.25 12.88
C ASP A 31 -6.88 -15.81 14.31
N SER A 32 -6.93 -16.73 15.30
CA SER A 32 -6.46 -16.45 16.66
C SER A 32 -4.94 -16.17 16.72
N LYS A 33 -4.17 -16.51 15.67
CA LYS A 33 -2.75 -16.21 15.56
C LYS A 33 -2.45 -14.76 15.18
N PHE A 34 -3.38 -14.07 14.52
CA PHE A 34 -3.14 -12.68 14.12
C PHE A 34 -3.25 -11.73 15.31
N GLY A 35 -2.35 -10.76 15.37
CA GLY A 35 -2.35 -9.76 16.42
C GLY A 35 -0.98 -9.17 16.72
N VAL A 36 -0.97 -8.36 17.75
CA VAL A 36 0.22 -7.76 18.33
C VAL A 36 0.66 -8.58 19.54
N TYR A 37 1.95 -8.83 19.66
CA TYR A 37 2.57 -9.55 20.78
C TYR A 37 3.64 -8.70 21.41
N ARG A 38 3.67 -8.65 22.77
CA ARG A 38 4.62 -7.84 23.54
C ARG A 38 5.43 -8.71 24.49
N GLY A 39 6.75 -8.60 24.40
CA GLY A 39 7.70 -9.14 25.36
C GLY A 39 7.74 -8.27 26.63
N SER A 40 8.20 -8.88 27.73
CA SER A 40 8.42 -8.17 29.02
C SER A 40 9.53 -7.12 28.94
N ASP A 41 10.40 -7.20 27.96
CA ASP A 41 11.46 -6.26 27.63
C ASP A 41 10.99 -5.08 26.76
N GLY A 42 9.69 -5.02 26.43
CA GLY A 42 9.12 -4.03 25.54
C GLY A 42 9.21 -4.36 24.04
N HIS A 43 9.80 -5.51 23.67
CA HIS A 43 9.83 -5.99 22.30
C HIS A 43 8.41 -6.21 21.76
N VAL A 44 8.14 -5.72 20.54
CA VAL A 44 6.81 -5.78 19.92
C VAL A 44 6.89 -6.42 18.55
N VAL A 45 6.10 -7.48 18.36
CA VAL A 45 5.98 -8.15 17.08
C VAL A 45 4.51 -8.21 16.63
N GLY A 46 4.31 -8.19 15.31
CA GLY A 46 3.03 -8.39 14.66
C GLY A 46 3.00 -9.71 13.91
N ILE A 47 1.86 -10.38 13.95
CA ILE A 47 1.54 -11.49 13.05
C ILE A 47 0.34 -11.06 12.22
N ASP A 48 0.54 -10.93 10.92
CA ASP A 48 -0.46 -10.40 9.99
C ASP A 48 -0.85 -11.44 8.93
N GLN A 49 -2.10 -11.40 8.51
CA GLN A 49 -2.50 -12.03 7.27
C GLN A 49 -2.06 -11.17 6.09
N PHE A 50 -1.59 -11.82 5.04
CA PHE A 50 -1.16 -11.15 3.82
C PHE A 50 -1.65 -11.93 2.60
N ILE A 51 -2.02 -11.22 1.54
CA ILE A 51 -2.30 -11.82 0.24
C ILE A 51 -1.10 -11.51 -0.66
N THR A 52 -0.46 -12.54 -1.19
CA THR A 52 0.65 -12.41 -2.14
C THR A 52 0.15 -11.92 -3.51
N ASP A 53 1.06 -11.47 -4.36
CA ASP A 53 0.74 -11.05 -5.73
C ASP A 53 0.11 -12.17 -6.57
N SER A 54 0.38 -13.43 -6.22
CA SER A 54 -0.28 -14.60 -6.84
C SER A 54 -1.66 -14.90 -6.28
N GLY A 55 -2.17 -14.10 -5.32
CA GLY A 55 -3.44 -14.32 -4.65
C GLY A 55 -3.39 -15.36 -3.52
N GLU A 56 -2.19 -15.89 -3.19
CA GLU A 56 -2.02 -16.86 -2.12
C GLU A 56 -2.15 -16.17 -0.75
N ARG A 57 -2.89 -16.79 0.16
CA ARG A 57 -2.97 -16.36 1.56
C ARG A 57 -1.69 -16.76 2.29
N ALA A 58 -0.98 -15.79 2.83
CA ALA A 58 0.27 -15.96 3.56
C ALA A 58 0.18 -15.33 4.96
N VAL A 59 1.15 -15.65 5.82
CA VAL A 59 1.28 -15.05 7.15
C VAL A 59 2.62 -14.34 7.24
N LEU A 60 2.59 -13.09 7.70
CA LEU A 60 3.76 -12.27 7.94
C LEU A 60 4.10 -12.26 9.43
N TYR A 61 5.38 -12.37 9.72
CA TYR A 61 5.98 -11.98 10.97
C TYR A 61 6.64 -10.61 10.78
N SER A 62 6.38 -9.71 11.71
CA SER A 62 6.91 -8.35 11.70
C SER A 62 7.49 -8.02 13.05
N ASP A 63 8.77 -7.71 13.12
CA ASP A 63 9.44 -7.20 14.30
C ASP A 63 9.63 -5.69 14.15
N TYR A 64 8.92 -4.92 14.95
CA TYR A 64 8.87 -3.46 14.81
C TYR A 64 10.10 -2.72 15.35
N GLN A 65 11.00 -3.40 16.09
CA GLN A 65 12.28 -2.83 16.53
C GLN A 65 13.40 -3.09 15.52
N SER A 66 13.55 -4.34 15.07
CA SER A 66 14.59 -4.68 14.09
C SER A 66 14.20 -4.36 12.65
N GLY A 67 12.91 -4.10 12.41
CA GLY A 67 12.35 -3.89 11.07
C GLY A 67 12.15 -5.17 10.27
N VAL A 68 12.46 -6.35 10.80
CA VAL A 68 12.28 -7.63 10.09
C VAL A 68 10.80 -7.83 9.73
N VAL A 69 10.52 -7.99 8.42
CA VAL A 69 9.19 -8.32 7.90
C VAL A 69 9.36 -9.46 6.91
N ARG A 70 8.84 -10.65 7.25
CA ARG A 70 9.00 -11.84 6.42
C ARG A 70 7.80 -12.76 6.50
N ARG A 71 7.60 -13.52 5.44
CA ARG A 71 6.65 -14.62 5.42
C ARG A 71 7.11 -15.71 6.38
N ILE A 72 6.16 -16.30 7.11
CA ILE A 72 6.37 -17.49 7.92
C ILE A 72 5.56 -18.65 7.36
N PHE A 73 6.06 -19.86 7.58
CA PHE A 73 5.56 -21.07 6.99
C PHE A 73 5.20 -22.10 8.06
N PRO A 74 4.05 -22.80 7.94
CA PRO A 74 3.65 -23.78 8.93
C PRO A 74 4.58 -24.98 8.95
N ILE A 75 4.94 -25.45 10.16
CA ILE A 75 5.63 -26.70 10.44
C ILE A 75 4.64 -27.66 11.08
N SER A 76 3.82 -27.15 11.97
CA SER A 76 2.68 -27.80 12.59
C SER A 76 1.57 -26.80 12.86
N GLN A 77 0.49 -27.21 13.49
CA GLN A 77 -0.60 -26.31 13.87
C GLN A 77 -0.12 -25.08 14.63
N ASP A 78 0.77 -25.25 15.60
CA ASP A 78 1.24 -24.18 16.49
C ASP A 78 2.74 -23.88 16.37
N GLU A 79 3.45 -24.46 15.42
CA GLU A 79 4.84 -24.18 15.15
C GLU A 79 5.04 -23.73 13.70
N TRP A 80 5.65 -22.56 13.54
CA TRP A 80 5.89 -21.93 12.24
C TRP A 80 7.36 -21.51 12.12
N GLY A 81 7.88 -21.53 10.89
CA GLY A 81 9.27 -21.21 10.60
C GLY A 81 9.44 -20.01 9.70
N MET A 82 10.50 -19.26 9.90
CA MET A 82 10.96 -18.16 9.06
C MET A 82 12.34 -18.50 8.50
N GLY A 83 12.51 -18.31 7.19
CA GLY A 83 13.79 -18.50 6.50
C GLY A 83 14.53 -17.18 6.21
N PRO A 84 15.61 -17.23 5.40
CA PRO A 84 16.52 -16.10 5.19
C PRO A 84 15.99 -15.02 4.23
N SER A 85 14.89 -15.26 3.55
CA SER A 85 14.26 -14.29 2.66
C SER A 85 12.74 -14.41 2.69
N PHE A 86 12.04 -13.52 2.00
CA PHE A 86 10.57 -13.53 1.97
C PHE A 86 9.99 -14.86 1.45
N ALA A 87 10.62 -15.47 0.46
CA ALA A 87 10.13 -16.72 -0.16
C ALA A 87 10.83 -17.99 0.36
N ALA A 88 12.07 -17.89 0.87
CA ALA A 88 12.84 -19.06 1.27
C ALA A 88 12.48 -19.52 2.69
N GLN A 89 12.22 -20.83 2.82
CA GLN A 89 11.93 -21.44 4.12
C GLN A 89 13.17 -21.95 4.86
N THR A 90 14.25 -22.21 4.11
CA THR A 90 15.50 -22.79 4.62
C THR A 90 16.72 -21.99 4.16
N PRO A 91 17.83 -21.95 4.94
CA PRO A 91 17.89 -22.44 6.32
C PRO A 91 16.93 -21.70 7.24
N ARG A 92 16.43 -22.36 8.27
CA ARG A 92 15.53 -21.72 9.23
C ARG A 92 16.30 -20.76 10.12
N GLU A 93 15.84 -19.51 10.22
CA GLU A 93 16.43 -18.49 11.07
C GLU A 93 15.65 -18.28 12.38
N LEU A 94 14.33 -18.47 12.34
CA LEU A 94 13.46 -18.33 13.49
C LEU A 94 12.39 -19.43 13.48
N THR A 95 12.11 -20.02 14.64
CA THR A 95 10.92 -20.84 14.90
C THR A 95 9.99 -20.07 15.84
N ILE A 96 8.73 -19.96 15.47
CA ILE A 96 7.68 -19.30 16.23
C ILE A 96 6.73 -20.37 16.73
N ARG A 97 6.54 -20.47 18.05
CA ARG A 97 5.57 -21.36 18.67
C ARG A 97 4.44 -20.57 19.26
N PHE A 98 3.24 -20.80 18.77
CA PHE A 98 2.02 -20.20 19.31
C PHE A 98 1.63 -20.91 20.61
N VAL A 99 1.49 -20.12 21.67
CA VAL A 99 1.10 -20.61 22.98
C VAL A 99 -0.39 -20.39 23.17
N ARG A 100 -1.13 -21.45 23.51
CA ARG A 100 -2.56 -21.37 23.73
C ARG A 100 -2.89 -21.21 25.22
N GLY A 101 -3.89 -20.38 25.50
CA GLY A 101 -4.48 -20.25 26.82
C GLY A 101 -5.47 -21.38 27.13
N ALA A 102 -6.07 -21.30 28.29
CA ALA A 102 -7.04 -22.31 28.79
C ALA A 102 -8.28 -22.45 27.89
N THR A 103 -8.65 -21.42 27.12
CA THR A 103 -9.77 -21.44 26.15
C THR A 103 -9.41 -22.01 24.79
N GLY A 104 -8.16 -22.44 24.59
CA GLY A 104 -7.67 -22.94 23.30
C GLY A 104 -7.26 -21.85 22.30
N THR A 105 -7.53 -20.56 22.59
CA THR A 105 -7.11 -19.42 21.76
C THR A 105 -5.63 -19.08 22.01
N VAL A 106 -4.96 -18.51 21.01
CA VAL A 106 -3.58 -18.09 21.14
C VAL A 106 -3.46 -16.94 22.14
N SER A 107 -2.64 -17.11 23.17
CA SER A 107 -2.35 -16.15 24.22
C SER A 107 -0.97 -15.53 24.15
N GLY A 108 -0.06 -16.09 23.34
CA GLY A 108 1.30 -15.59 23.16
C GLY A 108 2.07 -16.34 22.11
N VAL A 109 3.31 -15.92 21.89
CA VAL A 109 4.29 -16.58 21.04
C VAL A 109 5.59 -16.78 21.77
N SER A 110 6.22 -17.94 21.58
CA SER A 110 7.60 -18.20 21.98
C SER A 110 8.48 -18.15 20.74
N LEU A 111 9.45 -17.26 20.72
CA LEU A 111 10.36 -17.01 19.62
C LEU A 111 11.68 -17.77 19.88
N HIS A 112 12.07 -18.61 18.94
CA HIS A 112 13.24 -19.48 19.01
C HIS A 112 14.17 -19.18 17.82
N PRO A 113 15.01 -18.13 17.88
CA PRO A 113 15.98 -17.87 16.82
C PRO A 113 17.02 -19.00 16.79
N THR A 114 17.54 -19.33 15.61
CA THR A 114 18.62 -20.33 15.46
C THR A 114 19.88 -19.89 16.19
N ASN A 115 20.16 -18.58 16.15
CA ASN A 115 21.27 -17.96 16.85
C ASN A 115 20.73 -16.90 17.81
N GLY A 116 20.73 -17.19 19.12
CA GLY A 116 20.28 -16.23 20.12
C GLY A 116 19.38 -16.83 21.21
N PRO A 117 19.01 -16.04 22.20
CA PRO A 117 18.16 -16.49 23.30
C PRO A 117 16.72 -16.64 22.83
N ARG A 118 16.02 -17.55 23.48
CA ARG A 118 14.55 -17.66 23.35
C ARG A 118 13.88 -16.52 24.09
N SER A 119 12.77 -16.02 23.53
CA SER A 119 11.94 -15.01 24.17
C SER A 119 10.47 -15.40 24.10
N PHE A 120 9.68 -14.79 24.96
CA PHE A 120 8.23 -14.94 24.97
C PHE A 120 7.58 -13.56 24.85
N ALA A 121 6.54 -13.48 24.02
CA ALA A 121 5.72 -12.28 23.87
C ALA A 121 4.24 -12.65 24.08
N ALA A 122 3.61 -11.98 25.03
CA ALA A 122 2.19 -12.16 25.30
C ALA A 122 1.34 -11.45 24.24
N LYS A 123 0.24 -12.06 23.84
CA LYS A 123 -0.70 -11.44 22.91
C LYS A 123 -1.40 -10.25 23.54
N SER A 124 -1.30 -9.09 22.91
CA SER A 124 -2.02 -7.89 23.34
C SER A 124 -3.50 -8.04 23.02
N PRO A 125 -4.39 -7.68 23.94
CA PRO A 125 -5.83 -7.68 23.68
C PRO A 125 -6.16 -6.71 22.52
N LEU A 126 -6.86 -7.22 21.51
CA LEU A 126 -7.29 -6.46 20.34
C LEU A 126 -8.67 -6.99 19.90
N ILE A 127 -9.63 -6.09 19.75
CA ILE A 127 -10.95 -6.44 19.23
C ILE A 127 -10.90 -6.33 17.70
N ARG A 128 -11.33 -7.38 17.01
CA ARG A 128 -11.48 -7.41 15.54
C ARG A 128 -12.96 -7.44 15.22
N GLU A 129 -13.44 -6.40 14.60
CA GLU A 129 -14.86 -6.25 14.21
C GLU A 129 -14.96 -6.25 12.69
N ALA A 130 -15.73 -7.16 12.09
CA ALA A 130 -16.10 -7.08 10.70
C ALA A 130 -17.12 -5.94 10.53
N VAL A 131 -16.84 -5.04 9.60
CA VAL A 131 -17.67 -3.84 9.38
C VAL A 131 -18.06 -3.70 7.91
N THR A 132 -19.17 -3.01 7.70
CA THR A 132 -19.61 -2.59 6.37
C THR A 132 -19.72 -1.08 6.33
N ILE A 133 -19.05 -0.45 5.36
CA ILE A 133 -19.00 1.00 5.19
C ILE A 133 -19.83 1.36 3.97
N GLY A 134 -20.84 2.21 4.13
CA GLY A 134 -21.61 2.75 3.00
C GLY A 134 -20.82 3.85 2.28
N SER A 135 -20.62 3.72 0.95
CA SER A 135 -19.95 4.70 0.12
C SER A 135 -20.77 4.96 -1.16
N GLY A 136 -21.58 6.02 -1.16
CA GLY A 136 -22.58 6.24 -2.21
C GLY A 136 -23.55 5.08 -2.30
N SER A 137 -23.65 4.46 -3.48
CA SER A 137 -24.43 3.24 -3.72
C SER A 137 -23.73 1.96 -3.29
N GLU A 138 -22.43 2.06 -2.95
CA GLU A 138 -21.59 0.90 -2.71
C GLU A 138 -21.44 0.56 -1.23
N ARG A 139 -21.05 -0.68 -0.97
CA ARG A 139 -20.71 -1.18 0.35
C ARG A 139 -19.28 -1.69 0.35
N LEU A 140 -18.46 -1.11 1.21
CA LEU A 140 -17.09 -1.55 1.40
C LEU A 140 -17.04 -2.51 2.61
N ALA A 141 -16.57 -3.72 2.39
CA ALA A 141 -16.34 -4.69 3.44
C ALA A 141 -15.01 -4.38 4.12
N GLY A 142 -15.01 -4.29 5.44
CA GLY A 142 -13.84 -3.87 6.21
C GLY A 142 -13.64 -4.64 7.50
N THR A 143 -12.54 -4.33 8.15
CA THR A 143 -12.22 -4.77 9.51
C THR A 143 -11.79 -3.56 10.32
N LEU A 144 -12.41 -3.36 11.47
CA LEU A 144 -11.98 -2.40 12.49
C LEU A 144 -11.20 -3.14 13.56
N LEU A 145 -9.95 -2.74 13.77
CA LEU A 145 -9.10 -3.21 14.85
C LEU A 145 -9.18 -2.17 15.97
N LEU A 146 -9.74 -2.54 17.12
CA LEU A 146 -9.86 -1.65 18.28
C LEU A 146 -8.90 -2.08 19.38
N PRO A 147 -8.06 -1.16 19.91
CA PRO A 147 -7.27 -1.42 21.10
C PRO A 147 -8.18 -1.78 22.29
N ALA A 148 -7.68 -2.63 23.17
CA ALA A 148 -8.41 -2.90 24.41
C ALA A 148 -8.40 -1.66 25.33
N GLY A 149 -9.51 -1.44 26.05
CA GLY A 149 -9.65 -0.33 26.99
C GLY A 149 -10.90 0.49 26.74
N LYS A 150 -11.10 1.46 27.63
CA LYS A 150 -12.21 2.41 27.50
C LYS A 150 -11.77 3.53 26.55
N GLY A 151 -12.28 3.56 25.34
CA GLY A 151 -12.09 4.69 24.43
C GLY A 151 -12.47 6.06 25.05
N PRO A 152 -12.51 7.14 24.27
CA PRO A 152 -12.35 7.12 22.82
C PRO A 152 -10.87 6.98 22.39
N HIS A 153 -10.65 6.15 21.36
CA HIS A 153 -9.31 5.91 20.80
C HIS A 153 -9.02 6.83 19.63
N PRO A 154 -7.77 7.29 19.44
CA PRO A 154 -7.34 7.84 18.16
C PRO A 154 -7.46 6.76 17.07
N ALA A 155 -7.66 7.17 15.82
CA ALA A 155 -7.90 6.23 14.74
C ALA A 155 -7.16 6.58 13.45
N ILE A 156 -6.98 5.57 12.61
CA ILE A 156 -6.35 5.70 11.30
C ILE A 156 -7.09 4.87 10.26
N VAL A 157 -7.35 5.48 9.10
CA VAL A 157 -7.84 4.78 7.91
C VAL A 157 -6.65 4.42 7.04
N LEU A 158 -6.52 3.16 6.65
CA LEU A 158 -5.49 2.72 5.72
C LEU A 158 -6.03 2.68 4.30
N LEU A 159 -5.31 3.35 3.38
CA LEU A 159 -5.67 3.48 1.97
C LEU A 159 -4.71 2.69 1.07
N HIS A 160 -5.28 1.92 0.15
CA HIS A 160 -4.53 1.01 -0.72
C HIS A 160 -3.75 1.72 -1.80
N GLY A 161 -2.65 1.10 -2.22
CA GLY A 161 -2.01 1.37 -3.49
C GLY A 161 -2.86 0.99 -4.71
N SER A 162 -2.28 1.09 -5.89
CA SER A 162 -2.94 0.71 -7.15
C SER A 162 -3.25 -0.79 -7.21
N GLY A 163 -4.23 -1.17 -8.01
CA GLY A 163 -4.60 -2.56 -8.24
C GLY A 163 -5.79 -3.06 -7.41
N PRO A 164 -6.16 -4.35 -7.58
CA PRO A 164 -7.30 -5.00 -6.92
C PRO A 164 -6.91 -5.49 -5.52
N LEU A 165 -6.70 -4.55 -4.59
CA LEU A 165 -6.20 -4.85 -3.26
C LEU A 165 -7.32 -5.04 -2.24
N THR A 166 -7.16 -6.00 -1.35
CA THR A 166 -8.09 -6.29 -0.26
C THR A 166 -7.56 -5.76 1.07
N ARG A 167 -8.40 -5.77 2.12
CA ARG A 167 -8.02 -5.43 3.51
C ARG A 167 -6.83 -6.23 4.05
N HIS A 168 -6.41 -7.29 3.36
CA HIS A 168 -5.25 -8.11 3.72
C HIS A 168 -3.98 -7.76 2.93
N SER A 169 -3.98 -6.65 2.19
CA SER A 169 -2.84 -6.23 1.37
C SER A 169 -1.98 -5.14 2.01
N PHE A 170 -2.22 -4.81 3.29
CA PHE A 170 -1.49 -3.74 3.99
C PHE A 170 -0.18 -4.19 4.66
N GLY A 171 0.19 -5.47 4.55
CA GLY A 171 1.42 -5.99 5.16
C GLY A 171 1.47 -5.78 6.68
N PRO A 172 2.58 -5.23 7.23
CA PRO A 172 2.78 -5.10 8.67
C PRO A 172 1.99 -3.95 9.32
N TYR A 173 1.44 -3.04 8.55
CA TYR A 173 0.95 -1.75 9.02
C TYR A 173 -0.30 -1.81 9.93
N PRO A 174 -1.29 -2.72 9.73
CA PRO A 174 -2.46 -2.77 10.59
C PRO A 174 -2.11 -3.02 12.05
N HIS A 175 -1.27 -4.03 12.32
CA HIS A 175 -0.84 -4.33 13.68
C HIS A 175 0.25 -3.40 14.20
N PHE A 176 1.06 -2.79 13.31
CA PHE A 176 1.97 -1.72 13.69
C PHE A 176 1.20 -0.54 14.31
N PHE A 177 0.23 0.01 13.60
CA PHE A 177 -0.55 1.14 14.12
C PHE A 177 -1.38 0.76 15.35
N SER A 178 -1.97 -0.45 15.37
CA SER A 178 -2.65 -0.96 16.58
C SER A 178 -1.71 -1.06 17.78
N SER A 179 -0.43 -1.40 17.55
CA SER A 179 0.57 -1.48 18.61
C SER A 179 0.88 -0.13 19.25
N LEU A 180 0.60 0.96 18.54
CA LEU A 180 0.74 2.33 19.04
C LEU A 180 -0.53 2.85 19.75
N GLY A 181 -1.57 2.03 19.82
CA GLY A 181 -2.83 2.39 20.49
C GLY A 181 -3.87 3.05 19.59
N LEU A 182 -3.68 3.03 18.26
CA LEU A 182 -4.69 3.50 17.33
C LEU A 182 -5.74 2.41 17.05
N ALA A 183 -6.98 2.81 16.90
CA ALA A 183 -7.98 2.04 16.18
C ALA A 183 -7.63 2.08 14.68
N VAL A 184 -7.65 0.94 14.00
CA VAL A 184 -7.24 0.83 12.60
C VAL A 184 -8.37 0.32 11.75
N LEU A 185 -8.77 1.09 10.74
CA LEU A 185 -9.77 0.68 9.75
C LEU A 185 -9.09 0.28 8.45
N ILE A 186 -9.28 -0.97 8.07
CA ILE A 186 -8.87 -1.54 6.78
C ILE A 186 -10.12 -2.03 6.06
N PHE A 187 -10.15 -1.90 4.75
CA PHE A 187 -11.30 -2.33 3.95
C PHE A 187 -10.86 -2.86 2.57
N ASP A 188 -11.69 -3.65 1.93
CA ASP A 188 -11.46 -4.09 0.56
C ASP A 188 -11.74 -2.91 -0.38
N LYS A 189 -10.83 -2.65 -1.30
CA LYS A 189 -11.00 -1.61 -2.32
C LYS A 189 -12.27 -1.87 -3.11
N ARG A 190 -12.98 -0.83 -3.52
CA ARG A 190 -14.19 -0.89 -4.35
C ARG A 190 -14.05 -1.92 -5.49
N GLY A 191 -15.04 -2.80 -5.65
CA GLY A 191 -15.04 -3.86 -6.67
C GLY A 191 -13.97 -4.94 -6.48
N THR A 192 -13.50 -5.14 -5.23
CA THR A 192 -12.49 -6.14 -4.87
C THR A 192 -12.91 -6.87 -3.59
N GLY A 193 -12.50 -8.12 -3.44
CA GLY A 193 -12.82 -8.91 -2.26
C GLY A 193 -14.32 -9.02 -2.03
N GLU A 194 -14.79 -8.58 -0.87
CA GLU A 194 -16.21 -8.58 -0.48
C GLU A 194 -16.88 -7.20 -0.67
N SER A 195 -16.14 -6.19 -1.17
CA SER A 195 -16.70 -4.87 -1.47
C SER A 195 -17.46 -4.87 -2.78
N THR A 196 -18.62 -4.17 -2.79
CA THR A 196 -19.41 -3.99 -4.02
C THR A 196 -18.81 -2.90 -4.91
N GLY A 197 -19.44 -2.69 -6.06
CA GLY A 197 -19.03 -1.67 -7.02
C GLY A 197 -18.17 -2.21 -8.14
N THR A 198 -17.81 -1.31 -9.03
CA THR A 198 -16.94 -1.63 -10.16
C THR A 198 -15.59 -0.96 -9.95
N ARG A 199 -14.54 -1.77 -9.99
CA ARG A 199 -13.20 -1.27 -10.17
C ARG A 199 -12.98 -1.03 -11.65
N PHE A 200 -12.74 0.19 -12.02
CA PHE A 200 -12.31 0.56 -13.35
C PHE A 200 -10.84 0.97 -13.30
N ASP A 201 -10.07 0.42 -14.21
CA ASP A 201 -8.67 0.79 -14.42
C ASP A 201 -8.54 1.25 -15.86
N ALA A 202 -8.34 2.54 -16.06
CA ALA A 202 -8.24 3.14 -17.39
C ALA A 202 -7.09 2.55 -18.22
N SER A 203 -6.06 1.99 -17.57
CA SER A 203 -4.93 1.36 -18.26
C SER A 203 -5.25 -0.01 -18.87
N THR A 204 -6.29 -0.68 -18.37
CA THR A 204 -6.67 -2.05 -18.77
C THR A 204 -8.13 -2.16 -19.21
N GLY A 205 -8.97 -1.18 -18.87
CA GLY A 205 -10.40 -1.17 -19.19
C GLY A 205 -10.70 -0.67 -20.59
N ALA A 206 -11.71 -1.25 -21.24
CA ALA A 206 -12.24 -0.69 -22.47
C ALA A 206 -13.02 0.60 -22.19
N LEU A 207 -12.92 1.58 -23.09
CA LEU A 207 -13.63 2.86 -22.97
C LEU A 207 -15.15 2.67 -22.77
N GLU A 208 -15.73 1.69 -23.46
CA GLU A 208 -17.15 1.38 -23.39
C GLU A 208 -17.59 0.80 -22.03
N SER A 209 -16.63 0.26 -21.25
CA SER A 209 -16.88 -0.27 -19.90
C SER A 209 -16.62 0.74 -18.80
N ALA A 210 -16.16 1.94 -19.13
CA ALA A 210 -15.92 2.99 -18.14
C ALA A 210 -17.22 3.37 -17.42
N PRO A 211 -17.22 3.47 -16.08
CA PRO A 211 -18.37 3.97 -15.35
C PRO A 211 -18.76 5.36 -15.83
N LYS A 212 -20.07 5.63 -15.91
CA LYS A 212 -20.56 6.95 -16.29
C LYS A 212 -20.02 8.00 -15.31
N GLY A 213 -19.38 9.03 -15.86
CA GLY A 213 -18.78 10.11 -15.08
C GLY A 213 -17.51 9.69 -14.34
N TYR A 214 -16.85 8.61 -14.77
CA TYR A 214 -15.56 8.23 -14.22
C TYR A 214 -14.55 9.37 -14.34
N ASN A 215 -13.93 9.70 -13.23
CA ASN A 215 -12.83 10.64 -13.15
C ASN A 215 -11.89 10.18 -11.99
N TYR A 216 -10.63 9.96 -12.31
CA TYR A 216 -9.66 9.54 -11.31
C TYR A 216 -9.23 10.75 -10.45
N PRO A 217 -9.15 10.65 -9.13
CA PRO A 217 -9.42 9.49 -8.26
C PRO A 217 -10.75 9.60 -7.48
N ASP A 218 -11.78 10.23 -8.02
CA ASP A 218 -12.98 10.66 -7.29
C ASP A 218 -13.66 9.54 -6.48
N ASN A 219 -13.85 8.36 -7.08
CA ASN A 219 -14.46 7.22 -6.39
C ASN A 219 -13.65 6.74 -5.20
N LEU A 220 -12.31 6.77 -5.30
CA LEU A 220 -11.41 6.35 -4.21
C LEU A 220 -11.42 7.38 -3.07
N LEU A 221 -11.55 8.67 -3.41
CA LEU A 221 -11.70 9.75 -2.41
C LEU A 221 -13.08 9.70 -1.74
N GLU A 222 -14.12 9.26 -2.45
CA GLU A 222 -15.42 9.00 -1.85
C GLU A 222 -15.33 7.86 -0.83
N ASP A 223 -14.67 6.76 -1.16
CA ASP A 223 -14.45 5.63 -0.27
C ASP A 223 -13.64 6.04 0.98
N ALA A 224 -12.54 6.77 0.80
CA ALA A 224 -11.76 7.31 1.91
C ALA A 224 -12.58 8.22 2.82
N SER A 225 -13.41 9.08 2.22
CA SER A 225 -14.31 9.97 2.96
C SER A 225 -15.41 9.21 3.71
N ALA A 226 -15.93 8.14 3.12
CA ALA A 226 -16.92 7.28 3.76
C ALA A 226 -16.31 6.51 4.95
N ALA A 227 -15.09 5.99 4.80
CA ALA A 227 -14.34 5.32 5.87
C ALA A 227 -14.04 6.27 7.05
N PHE A 228 -13.68 7.51 6.77
CA PHE A 228 -13.47 8.54 7.79
C PHE A 228 -14.78 8.83 8.57
N ARG A 229 -15.88 9.10 7.85
CA ARG A 229 -17.18 9.34 8.46
C ARG A 229 -17.69 8.14 9.28
N PHE A 230 -17.42 6.91 8.82
CA PHE A 230 -17.74 5.70 9.57
C PHE A 230 -17.02 5.71 10.92
N LEU A 231 -15.72 5.97 10.98
CA LEU A 231 -14.98 6.06 12.25
C LEU A 231 -15.48 7.20 13.13
N ARG A 232 -15.71 8.36 12.56
CA ARG A 232 -16.16 9.56 13.29
C ARG A 232 -17.48 9.35 14.02
N ASN A 233 -18.34 8.48 13.50
CA ASN A 233 -19.65 8.17 14.10
C ASN A 233 -19.59 7.04 15.13
N ARG A 234 -18.42 6.50 15.45
CA ARG A 234 -18.24 5.42 16.42
C ARG A 234 -17.97 6.00 17.81
N PRO A 235 -18.70 5.57 18.85
CA PRO A 235 -18.51 6.06 20.22
C PRO A 235 -17.14 5.69 20.81
N GLU A 236 -16.50 4.65 20.29
CA GLU A 236 -15.17 4.20 20.73
C GLU A 236 -14.02 5.04 20.13
N ILE A 237 -14.30 5.91 19.18
CA ILE A 237 -13.31 6.71 18.44
C ILE A 237 -13.35 8.17 18.85
N ASP A 238 -12.18 8.76 19.07
CA ASP A 238 -12.03 10.20 19.25
C ASP A 238 -12.19 10.91 17.89
N PRO A 239 -13.30 11.63 17.64
CA PRO A 239 -13.57 12.23 16.34
C PRO A 239 -12.57 13.30 15.95
N GLY A 240 -11.84 13.88 16.90
CA GLY A 240 -10.78 14.87 16.68
C GLY A 240 -9.39 14.26 16.43
N LYS A 241 -9.27 12.92 16.42
CA LYS A 241 -7.99 12.22 16.28
C LYS A 241 -8.05 11.11 15.22
N ILE A 242 -8.71 11.37 14.11
CA ILE A 242 -8.80 10.44 12.99
C ILE A 242 -7.90 10.94 11.87
N GLY A 243 -6.98 10.12 11.40
CA GLY A 243 -6.10 10.46 10.28
C GLY A 243 -6.06 9.37 9.21
N PHE A 244 -5.21 9.61 8.24
CA PHE A 244 -5.00 8.72 7.09
C PHE A 244 -3.56 8.26 6.99
N TRP A 245 -3.38 7.03 6.58
CA TRP A 245 -2.13 6.51 6.03
C TRP A 245 -2.43 5.79 4.72
N GLY A 246 -1.53 5.92 3.77
CA GLY A 246 -1.62 5.12 2.55
C GLY A 246 -0.27 4.88 1.91
N SER A 247 -0.20 3.85 1.07
CA SER A 247 0.99 3.49 0.31
C SER A 247 0.75 3.70 -1.19
N SER A 248 1.75 4.25 -1.90
CA SER A 248 1.66 4.46 -3.35
C SER A 248 0.46 5.34 -3.73
N GLU A 249 -0.47 4.89 -4.58
CA GLU A 249 -1.74 5.56 -4.84
C GLU A 249 -2.46 5.96 -3.55
N GLY A 250 -2.48 5.06 -2.55
CA GLY A 250 -3.06 5.34 -1.23
C GLY A 250 -2.36 6.46 -0.48
N GLY A 251 -1.05 6.63 -0.65
CA GLY A 251 -0.28 7.73 -0.06
C GLY A 251 -0.70 9.09 -0.63
N MET A 252 -0.87 9.16 -1.94
CA MET A 252 -1.45 10.31 -2.60
C MET A 252 -2.89 10.56 -2.11
N LEU A 253 -3.72 9.50 -2.08
CA LEU A 253 -5.11 9.59 -1.61
C LEU A 253 -5.22 10.06 -0.15
N ALA A 254 -4.30 9.69 0.73
CA ALA A 254 -4.29 10.13 2.13
C ALA A 254 -4.22 11.65 2.24
N THR A 255 -3.36 12.29 1.42
CA THR A 255 -3.26 13.75 1.37
C THR A 255 -4.47 14.41 0.70
N GLN A 256 -5.03 13.80 -0.34
CA GLN A 256 -6.25 14.29 -1.00
C GLN A 256 -7.47 14.18 -0.08
N ALA A 257 -7.58 13.10 0.68
CA ALA A 257 -8.65 12.94 1.67
C ALA A 257 -8.55 14.00 2.78
N ALA A 258 -7.34 14.30 3.27
CA ALA A 258 -7.11 15.37 4.23
C ALA A 258 -7.44 16.76 3.66
N ALA A 259 -7.16 17.00 2.38
CA ALA A 259 -7.55 18.24 1.70
C ALA A 259 -9.09 18.41 1.63
N LYS A 260 -9.80 17.31 1.43
CA LYS A 260 -11.27 17.29 1.34
C LYS A 260 -11.96 17.33 2.71
N LEU A 261 -11.33 16.75 3.73
CA LEU A 261 -11.88 16.57 5.09
C LEU A 261 -11.05 17.41 6.07
N GLN A 262 -11.43 18.67 6.24
CA GLN A 262 -10.69 19.68 7.02
C GLN A 262 -10.57 19.33 8.52
N ASP A 263 -11.30 18.33 8.98
CA ASP A 263 -11.28 17.80 10.34
C ASP A 263 -10.42 16.51 10.47
N ALA A 264 -9.70 16.13 9.41
CA ALA A 264 -8.68 15.09 9.51
C ALA A 264 -7.55 15.56 10.44
N ALA A 265 -7.18 14.70 11.40
CA ALA A 265 -6.16 15.04 12.41
C ALA A 265 -4.73 14.97 11.85
N PHE A 266 -4.49 14.14 10.84
CA PHE A 266 -3.18 14.00 10.19
C PHE A 266 -3.29 13.21 8.87
N ALA A 267 -2.26 13.33 8.03
CA ALA A 267 -2.11 12.52 6.82
C ALA A 267 -0.68 11.99 6.66
N ILE A 268 -0.54 10.73 6.29
CA ILE A 268 0.75 10.07 6.04
C ILE A 268 0.78 9.51 4.63
N ASN A 269 1.68 10.02 3.82
CA ASN A 269 1.96 9.57 2.46
C ASN A 269 3.20 8.69 2.46
N SER A 270 3.03 7.39 2.22
CA SER A 270 4.14 6.45 2.01
C SER A 270 4.28 6.16 0.51
N SER A 271 5.35 6.63 -0.10
CA SER A 271 5.71 6.39 -1.52
C SER A 271 4.66 6.84 -2.56
N GLY A 272 3.71 7.70 -2.16
CA GLY A 272 2.72 8.25 -3.07
C GLY A 272 3.32 9.33 -3.98
N PHE A 273 2.87 9.37 -5.22
CA PHE A 273 3.33 10.39 -6.17
C PHE A 273 2.80 11.79 -5.79
N MET A 274 3.63 12.80 -6.04
CA MET A 274 3.34 14.22 -5.79
C MET A 274 3.70 15.03 -7.02
N GLY A 275 2.78 15.09 -7.95
CA GLY A 275 2.87 15.75 -9.24
C GLY A 275 1.91 15.11 -10.24
N PRO A 276 1.75 15.67 -11.45
CA PRO A 276 0.85 15.11 -12.45
C PRO A 276 1.15 13.64 -12.74
N LEU A 277 0.10 12.82 -12.82
CA LEU A 277 0.25 11.35 -12.96
C LEU A 277 1.07 10.98 -14.21
N TRP A 278 0.88 11.69 -15.33
CA TRP A 278 1.66 11.45 -16.54
C TRP A 278 3.19 11.62 -16.33
N GLN A 279 3.61 12.57 -15.47
CA GLN A 279 5.03 12.75 -15.15
C GLN A 279 5.57 11.60 -14.32
N THR A 280 4.78 11.08 -13.40
CA THR A 280 5.12 9.89 -12.61
C THR A 280 5.31 8.69 -13.51
N LEU A 281 4.38 8.45 -14.45
CA LEU A 281 4.49 7.34 -15.41
C LEU A 281 5.68 7.48 -16.36
N HIS A 282 6.01 8.71 -16.77
CA HIS A 282 7.20 8.96 -17.58
C HIS A 282 8.49 8.65 -16.80
N TYR A 283 8.57 9.06 -15.53
CA TYR A 283 9.68 8.69 -14.65
C TYR A 283 9.79 7.16 -14.51
N GLN A 284 8.68 6.48 -14.24
CA GLN A 284 8.63 5.01 -14.13
C GLN A 284 9.15 4.32 -15.38
N ALA A 285 8.83 4.82 -16.56
CA ALA A 285 9.28 4.24 -17.81
C ALA A 285 10.82 4.13 -17.85
N GLY A 286 11.52 5.20 -17.56
CA GLY A 286 12.99 5.22 -17.54
C GLY A 286 13.59 4.46 -16.35
N ALA A 287 13.04 4.64 -15.15
CA ALA A 287 13.56 4.00 -13.95
C ALA A 287 13.43 2.46 -13.99
N LEU A 288 12.28 1.95 -14.44
CA LEU A 288 12.05 0.52 -14.61
C LEU A 288 12.89 -0.09 -15.76
N ALA A 289 13.15 0.67 -16.81
CA ALA A 289 14.05 0.24 -17.88
C ALA A 289 15.47 0.03 -17.33
N ARG A 290 15.97 0.96 -16.51
CA ARG A 290 17.27 0.84 -15.82
C ARG A 290 17.29 -0.34 -14.84
N GLU A 291 16.25 -0.52 -14.04
CA GLU A 291 16.14 -1.64 -13.09
C GLU A 291 16.17 -3.01 -13.80
N ARG A 292 15.64 -3.08 -15.03
CA ARG A 292 15.73 -4.27 -15.90
C ARG A 292 17.10 -4.46 -16.54
N GLY A 293 18.03 -3.53 -16.34
CA GLY A 293 19.38 -3.60 -16.88
C GLY A 293 19.49 -3.22 -18.36
N LEU A 294 18.57 -2.43 -18.90
CA LEU A 294 18.67 -1.92 -20.26
C LEU A 294 19.84 -0.92 -20.34
N PRO A 295 20.63 -0.94 -21.44
CA PRO A 295 21.64 0.09 -21.69
C PRO A 295 20.99 1.47 -21.86
N GLU A 296 21.70 2.55 -21.50
CA GLU A 296 21.14 3.91 -21.53
C GLU A 296 20.59 4.32 -22.90
N SER A 297 21.18 3.84 -23.99
CA SER A 297 20.62 4.09 -25.33
C SER A 297 19.20 3.54 -25.51
N GLN A 298 18.90 2.37 -24.92
CA GLN A 298 17.55 1.81 -24.94
C GLN A 298 16.64 2.49 -23.94
N VAL A 299 17.16 2.95 -22.79
CA VAL A 299 16.41 3.78 -21.85
C VAL A 299 15.97 5.08 -22.52
N ASP A 300 16.84 5.71 -23.31
CA ASP A 300 16.51 6.92 -24.08
C ASP A 300 15.40 6.64 -25.12
N GLU A 301 15.42 5.48 -25.78
CA GLU A 301 14.33 5.07 -26.68
C GLU A 301 13.00 4.88 -25.93
N VAL A 302 13.02 4.26 -24.74
CA VAL A 302 11.82 4.10 -23.88
C VAL A 302 11.27 5.47 -23.47
N LEU A 303 12.12 6.39 -23.04
CA LEU A 303 11.72 7.74 -22.66
C LEU A 303 11.16 8.52 -23.85
N ALA A 304 11.79 8.43 -25.02
CA ALA A 304 11.29 9.08 -26.23
C ALA A 304 9.92 8.54 -26.65
N PHE A 305 9.75 7.21 -26.61
CA PHE A 305 8.47 6.57 -26.92
C PHE A 305 7.38 6.92 -25.91
N SER A 306 7.72 6.94 -24.61
CA SER A 306 6.82 7.39 -23.54
C SER A 306 6.39 8.85 -23.73
N ALA A 307 7.32 9.74 -24.07
CA ALA A 307 7.03 11.14 -24.35
C ALA A 307 6.12 11.33 -25.57
N LEU A 308 6.35 10.56 -26.63
CA LEU A 308 5.50 10.55 -27.83
C LEU A 308 4.08 10.11 -27.47
N TRP A 309 3.95 9.00 -26.73
CA TRP A 309 2.66 8.50 -26.27
C TRP A 309 1.89 9.55 -25.44
N MET A 310 2.56 10.21 -24.47
CA MET A 310 1.96 11.26 -23.63
C MET A 310 1.51 12.47 -24.45
N ARG A 311 2.29 12.88 -25.44
CA ARG A 311 1.95 13.98 -26.36
C ARG A 311 0.71 13.64 -27.16
N VAL A 312 0.67 12.44 -27.77
CA VAL A 312 -0.51 11.97 -28.53
C VAL A 312 -1.75 11.91 -27.63
N ALA A 313 -1.62 11.36 -26.43
CA ALA A 313 -2.70 11.29 -25.45
C ALA A 313 -3.23 12.70 -25.09
N ARG A 314 -2.33 13.66 -24.93
CA ARG A 314 -2.68 15.04 -24.55
C ARG A 314 -3.28 15.86 -25.68
N THR A 315 -2.72 15.79 -26.88
CA THR A 315 -3.08 16.73 -27.98
C THR A 315 -3.77 16.06 -29.15
N GLY A 316 -3.54 14.76 -29.36
CA GLY A 316 -3.94 14.04 -30.58
C GLY A 316 -2.93 14.13 -31.70
N ASP A 317 -1.92 15.03 -31.59
CA ASP A 317 -0.90 15.22 -32.61
C ASP A 317 0.04 14.00 -32.69
N ASP A 318 0.64 13.79 -33.85
CA ASP A 318 1.63 12.72 -34.10
C ASP A 318 1.09 11.28 -33.87
N TYR A 319 -0.22 11.07 -33.91
CA TYR A 319 -0.79 9.72 -33.75
C TYR A 319 -0.27 8.73 -34.82
N ALA A 320 -0.14 9.18 -36.08
CA ALA A 320 0.43 8.35 -37.15
C ALA A 320 1.87 7.93 -36.84
N GLN A 321 2.71 8.86 -36.35
CA GLN A 321 4.09 8.58 -35.92
C GLN A 321 4.12 7.57 -34.75
N PHE A 322 3.23 7.71 -33.79
CA PHE A 322 3.11 6.76 -32.68
C PHE A 322 2.76 5.35 -33.19
N VAL A 323 1.78 5.23 -34.08
CA VAL A 323 1.39 3.94 -34.66
C VAL A 323 2.54 3.30 -35.43
N GLU A 324 3.28 4.08 -36.22
CA GLU A 324 4.46 3.62 -36.95
C GLU A 324 5.56 3.13 -35.98
N ALA A 325 5.95 3.94 -35.00
CA ALA A 325 6.96 3.58 -33.99
C ALA A 325 6.59 2.31 -33.24
N ARG A 326 5.33 2.16 -32.82
CA ARG A 326 4.84 0.95 -32.16
C ARG A 326 4.90 -0.28 -33.07
N ASN A 327 4.50 -0.16 -34.34
CA ASN A 327 4.50 -1.26 -35.27
C ASN A 327 5.94 -1.68 -35.62
N SER A 328 6.87 -0.72 -35.79
CA SER A 328 8.31 -1.00 -35.98
C SER A 328 8.87 -1.75 -34.77
N ALA A 329 8.56 -1.29 -33.56
CA ALA A 329 9.00 -1.95 -32.33
C ALA A 329 8.52 -3.42 -32.24
N ARG A 330 7.28 -3.69 -32.65
CA ARG A 330 6.72 -5.05 -32.71
C ARG A 330 7.42 -5.91 -33.80
N HIS A 331 7.69 -5.32 -34.94
CA HIS A 331 8.35 -6.02 -36.04
C HIS A 331 9.83 -6.35 -35.73
N GLU A 332 10.47 -5.51 -34.93
CA GLU A 332 11.86 -5.63 -34.51
C GLU A 332 12.01 -6.41 -33.17
N ASP A 333 10.95 -7.04 -32.65
CA ASP A 333 10.92 -7.75 -31.37
C ASP A 333 11.42 -6.90 -30.17
N LYS A 334 11.17 -5.59 -30.22
CA LYS A 334 11.52 -4.65 -29.14
C LYS A 334 10.48 -4.64 -28.01
N ASP A 335 10.17 -5.79 -27.44
CA ASP A 335 9.21 -5.89 -26.33
C ASP A 335 9.58 -5.01 -25.14
N TRP A 336 10.88 -4.78 -24.92
CA TRP A 336 11.37 -3.89 -23.87
C TRP A 336 10.92 -2.43 -24.08
N LEU A 337 10.68 -1.99 -25.32
CA LEU A 337 10.17 -0.66 -25.62
C LEU A 337 8.66 -0.56 -25.38
N LEU A 338 7.92 -1.65 -25.57
CA LEU A 338 6.46 -1.67 -25.45
C LEU A 338 5.97 -1.95 -24.03
N ASN A 339 6.79 -2.61 -23.20
CA ASN A 339 6.44 -3.10 -21.87
C ASN A 339 6.63 -2.08 -20.73
N TRP A 340 6.66 -0.79 -21.01
CA TRP A 340 6.76 0.23 -19.96
C TRP A 340 5.41 0.61 -19.35
N ARG A 341 4.33 0.28 -20.04
CA ARG A 341 2.96 0.51 -19.57
C ARG A 341 2.08 -0.70 -19.83
N SER A 342 1.21 -1.02 -18.90
CA SER A 342 0.16 -2.02 -19.10
C SER A 342 -0.96 -1.45 -19.96
N GLY A 343 -1.45 -2.25 -20.90
CA GLY A 343 -2.57 -1.92 -21.78
C GLY A 343 -2.15 -1.53 -23.18
N ASP A 344 -2.86 -2.08 -24.16
CA ASP A 344 -2.64 -1.83 -25.57
C ASP A 344 -3.59 -0.69 -26.03
N PHE A 345 -3.25 0.54 -25.67
CA PHE A 345 -3.98 1.74 -26.13
C PHE A 345 -3.71 1.93 -27.62
N THR A 346 -4.57 1.35 -28.45
CA THR A 346 -4.37 1.32 -29.87
C THR A 346 -5.13 2.42 -30.61
N SER A 347 -6.18 2.98 -30.01
CA SER A 347 -6.97 4.03 -30.65
C SER A 347 -6.67 5.40 -30.05
N LEU A 348 -6.66 6.42 -30.92
CA LEU A 348 -6.54 7.82 -30.50
C LEU A 348 -7.63 8.21 -29.49
N GLN A 349 -8.85 7.73 -29.69
CA GLN A 349 -9.96 7.99 -28.77
C GLN A 349 -9.66 7.48 -27.36
N GLN A 350 -9.15 6.25 -27.24
CA GLN A 350 -8.78 5.66 -25.95
C GLN A 350 -7.65 6.46 -25.27
N MET A 351 -6.62 6.86 -26.02
CA MET A 351 -5.51 7.65 -25.50
C MET A 351 -5.95 9.02 -25.02
N ARG A 352 -6.82 9.70 -25.76
CA ARG A 352 -7.41 11.01 -25.40
C ARG A 352 -8.26 10.91 -24.14
N TRP A 353 -9.13 9.91 -24.08
CA TRP A 353 -9.99 9.66 -22.93
C TRP A 353 -9.17 9.38 -21.66
N ASP A 354 -8.14 8.55 -21.76
CA ASP A 354 -7.26 8.25 -20.63
C ASP A 354 -6.50 9.49 -20.14
N TRP A 355 -6.09 10.37 -21.06
CA TRP A 355 -5.50 11.64 -20.69
C TRP A 355 -6.49 12.50 -19.88
N GLU A 356 -7.68 12.67 -20.38
CA GLU A 356 -8.69 13.54 -19.78
C GLU A 356 -9.15 13.05 -18.39
N HIS A 357 -9.28 11.74 -18.21
CA HIS A 357 -9.92 11.16 -17.02
C HIS A 357 -8.92 10.54 -16.02
N THR A 358 -7.66 10.42 -16.38
CA THR A 358 -6.67 9.77 -15.51
C THR A 358 -5.33 10.51 -15.51
N LEU A 359 -4.67 10.62 -16.67
CA LEU A 359 -3.27 11.05 -16.73
C LEU A 359 -3.04 12.52 -16.42
N SER A 360 -3.99 13.37 -16.73
CA SER A 360 -3.92 14.81 -16.43
C SER A 360 -4.11 15.12 -14.95
N PHE A 361 -4.51 14.14 -14.14
CA PHE A 361 -4.69 14.34 -12.71
C PHE A 361 -3.39 14.80 -12.04
N ASP A 362 -3.52 15.91 -11.29
CA ASP A 362 -2.45 16.49 -10.48
C ASP A 362 -2.91 16.63 -9.03
N PRO A 363 -2.27 15.95 -8.07
CA PRO A 363 -2.64 16.05 -6.67
C PRO A 363 -2.26 17.38 -6.01
N LEU A 364 -1.30 18.14 -6.57
CA LEU A 364 -0.69 19.30 -5.90
C LEU A 364 -1.65 20.46 -5.59
N PRO A 365 -2.58 20.84 -6.49
CA PRO A 365 -3.51 21.93 -6.19
C PRO A 365 -4.36 21.69 -4.94
N ALA A 366 -4.82 20.47 -4.70
CA ALA A 366 -5.63 20.15 -3.54
C ALA A 366 -4.84 20.23 -2.22
N LEU A 367 -3.52 20.00 -2.24
CA LEU A 367 -2.69 20.07 -1.05
C LEU A 367 -2.68 21.45 -0.40
N GLN A 368 -2.93 22.52 -1.17
CA GLN A 368 -3.03 23.88 -0.63
C GLN A 368 -4.19 24.06 0.37
N SER A 369 -5.13 23.12 0.40
CA SER A 369 -6.24 23.13 1.36
C SER A 369 -5.99 22.26 2.60
N VAL A 370 -4.87 21.54 2.70
CA VAL A 370 -4.56 20.69 3.85
C VAL A 370 -4.09 21.52 5.02
N THR A 371 -4.77 21.41 6.15
CA THR A 371 -4.48 22.18 7.39
C THR A 371 -3.87 21.34 8.51
N CYS A 372 -3.98 20.01 8.42
CA CYS A 372 -3.43 19.10 9.43
C CYS A 372 -1.92 18.81 9.19
N PRO A 373 -1.21 18.27 10.20
CA PRO A 373 0.15 17.76 10.03
C PRO A 373 0.25 16.71 8.92
N VAL A 374 1.30 16.79 8.10
CA VAL A 374 1.54 15.85 6.99
C VAL A 374 2.93 15.23 7.08
N LEU A 375 2.99 13.90 6.99
CA LEU A 375 4.23 13.14 6.85
C LEU A 375 4.32 12.55 5.44
N GLY A 376 5.45 12.74 4.78
CA GLY A 376 5.80 12.07 3.52
C GLY A 376 7.04 11.20 3.67
N LEU A 377 6.94 9.93 3.29
CA LEU A 377 8.03 8.94 3.32
C LEU A 377 8.22 8.37 1.91
N TRP A 378 9.46 8.35 1.41
CA TRP A 378 9.78 7.74 0.12
C TRP A 378 11.09 6.96 0.23
N GLY A 379 11.18 5.85 -0.50
CA GLY A 379 12.44 5.14 -0.64
C GLY A 379 13.39 5.86 -1.59
N GLU A 380 14.67 5.94 -1.24
CA GLU A 380 15.70 6.55 -2.09
C GLU A 380 15.84 5.83 -3.45
N ARG A 381 15.62 4.53 -3.44
CA ARG A 381 15.77 3.65 -4.61
C ARG A 381 14.41 3.18 -5.16
N ASP A 382 13.41 4.06 -5.07
CA ASP A 382 12.06 3.80 -5.57
C ASP A 382 12.00 4.01 -7.10
N PRO A 383 11.77 2.97 -7.91
CA PRO A 383 11.66 3.10 -9.36
C PRO A 383 10.27 3.58 -9.81
N LEU A 384 9.30 3.65 -8.88
CA LEU A 384 7.92 4.04 -9.20
C LEU A 384 7.62 5.49 -8.85
N THR A 385 8.37 6.09 -7.91
CA THR A 385 8.17 7.48 -7.48
C THR A 385 9.52 8.19 -7.37
N ASP A 386 9.68 9.30 -8.06
CA ASP A 386 10.83 10.19 -7.93
C ASP A 386 10.81 10.83 -6.53
N ALA A 387 11.49 10.19 -5.58
CA ALA A 387 11.44 10.55 -4.17
C ALA A 387 11.89 12.01 -3.90
N PRO A 388 13.02 12.52 -4.44
CA PRO A 388 13.42 13.92 -4.27
C PRO A 388 12.38 14.90 -4.78
N ARG A 389 11.84 14.64 -5.97
CA ARG A 389 10.82 15.49 -6.59
C ARG A 389 9.52 15.46 -5.81
N ALA A 390 9.03 14.27 -5.43
CA ALA A 390 7.79 14.12 -4.66
C ALA A 390 7.87 14.84 -3.31
N ALA A 391 8.99 14.67 -2.58
CA ALA A 391 9.22 15.35 -1.31
C ALA A 391 9.27 16.88 -1.45
N LYS A 392 9.91 17.39 -2.50
CA LYS A 392 9.98 18.83 -2.80
C LYS A 392 8.60 19.39 -3.14
N SER A 393 7.91 18.77 -4.11
CA SER A 393 6.60 19.24 -4.59
C SER A 393 5.55 19.22 -3.50
N MET A 394 5.56 18.21 -2.61
CA MET A 394 4.65 18.15 -1.47
C MET A 394 4.87 19.32 -0.52
N ARG A 395 6.12 19.60 -0.12
CA ARG A 395 6.43 20.75 0.75
C ARG A 395 6.00 22.08 0.14
N GLU A 396 6.32 22.29 -1.14
CA GLU A 396 6.00 23.54 -1.85
C GLU A 396 4.49 23.76 -1.95
N ALA A 397 3.72 22.70 -2.28
CA ALA A 397 2.27 22.80 -2.39
C ALA A 397 1.59 23.07 -1.04
N LEU A 398 2.02 22.40 0.03
CA LEU A 398 1.49 22.62 1.38
C LEU A 398 1.85 24.01 1.91
N ALA A 399 3.09 24.45 1.72
CA ALA A 399 3.52 25.80 2.10
C ALA A 399 2.77 26.90 1.33
N ALA A 400 2.46 26.70 0.04
CA ALA A 400 1.65 27.61 -0.75
C ALA A 400 0.21 27.78 -0.19
N GLY A 401 -0.30 26.75 0.51
CA GLY A 401 -1.55 26.78 1.26
C GLY A 401 -1.41 27.30 2.69
N GLY A 402 -0.21 27.64 3.14
CA GLY A 402 0.05 28.11 4.50
C GLY A 402 0.27 27.00 5.53
N ASN A 403 0.35 25.74 5.11
CA ASN A 403 0.65 24.63 6.02
C ASN A 403 2.17 24.40 6.13
N GLU A 404 2.73 24.75 7.27
CA GLU A 404 4.15 24.57 7.60
C GLU A 404 4.44 23.28 8.41
N ASP A 405 3.41 22.60 8.92
CA ASP A 405 3.58 21.34 9.67
C ASP A 405 3.73 20.13 8.73
N VAL A 406 4.81 20.16 7.98
CA VAL A 406 5.16 19.17 6.96
C VAL A 406 6.49 18.53 7.30
N THR A 407 6.47 17.21 7.40
CA THR A 407 7.68 16.38 7.56
C THR A 407 7.88 15.54 6.31
N THR A 408 9.06 15.57 5.70
CA THR A 408 9.40 14.66 4.60
C THR A 408 10.69 13.92 4.93
N ARG A 409 10.73 12.63 4.58
CA ARG A 409 11.92 11.77 4.73
C ARG A 409 12.11 10.94 3.47
N ILE A 410 13.34 10.92 2.96
CA ILE A 410 13.79 9.97 1.95
C ILE A 410 14.59 8.92 2.71
N ILE A 411 14.14 7.68 2.62
CA ILE A 411 14.68 6.55 3.38
C ILE A 411 15.80 5.90 2.56
N ALA A 412 17.01 5.94 3.09
CA ALA A 412 18.19 5.38 2.44
C ALA A 412 17.99 3.90 2.12
N ASP A 413 18.44 3.47 0.94
CA ASP A 413 18.28 2.10 0.40
C ASP A 413 16.83 1.57 0.39
N GLY A 414 15.84 2.43 0.63
CA GLY A 414 14.43 2.06 0.61
C GLY A 414 13.90 1.85 -0.80
N SER A 415 13.15 0.76 -0.99
CA SER A 415 12.36 0.49 -2.21
C SER A 415 11.03 1.26 -2.19
N HIS A 416 10.18 1.05 -3.22
CA HIS A 416 8.81 1.58 -3.25
C HIS A 416 7.94 1.16 -2.05
N SER A 417 8.10 -0.05 -1.55
CA SER A 417 7.43 -0.54 -0.34
C SER A 417 8.15 -0.19 0.97
N LEU A 418 9.15 0.69 0.92
CA LEU A 418 10.04 1.05 2.03
C LEU A 418 10.79 -0.14 2.63
N MET A 419 10.93 -1.24 1.90
CA MET A 419 11.78 -2.36 2.26
C MET A 419 13.24 -2.06 1.88
N GLU A 420 14.18 -2.49 2.71
CA GLU A 420 15.61 -2.33 2.45
C GLU A 420 16.06 -3.15 1.23
N LEU A 421 16.76 -2.52 0.32
CA LEU A 421 17.35 -3.16 -0.86
C LEU A 421 18.80 -3.57 -0.58
N PRO A 422 19.31 -4.62 -1.28
CA PRO A 422 18.64 -5.38 -2.36
C PRO A 422 17.77 -6.52 -1.85
N ASP A 423 17.89 -6.95 -0.61
CA ASP A 423 17.38 -8.25 -0.14
C ASP A 423 15.92 -8.24 0.26
N ARG A 424 15.35 -7.07 0.55
CA ARG A 424 13.96 -6.89 1.02
C ARG A 424 13.61 -7.80 2.21
N ARG A 425 14.54 -7.95 3.15
CA ARG A 425 14.37 -8.82 4.33
C ARG A 425 13.74 -8.11 5.50
N ARG A 426 13.80 -6.79 5.50
CA ARG A 426 13.25 -5.92 6.54
C ARG A 426 12.79 -4.59 5.93
N MET A 427 12.00 -3.86 6.68
CA MET A 427 11.79 -2.44 6.41
C MET A 427 13.13 -1.71 6.45
N ALA A 428 13.30 -0.76 5.57
CA ALA A 428 14.49 0.07 5.57
C ALA A 428 14.64 0.78 6.94
N PRO A 429 15.86 0.94 7.45
CA PRO A 429 16.09 1.48 8.79
C PRO A 429 15.40 2.82 9.01
N GLY A 430 14.76 2.96 10.16
CA GLY A 430 14.08 4.18 10.57
C GLY A 430 12.63 4.34 10.09
N VAL A 431 12.08 3.45 9.26
CA VAL A 431 10.69 3.57 8.79
C VAL A 431 9.69 3.51 9.96
N PHE A 432 9.73 2.44 10.76
CA PHE A 432 8.83 2.29 11.91
C PHE A 432 9.10 3.32 13.00
N ASP A 433 10.36 3.67 13.25
CA ASP A 433 10.70 4.69 14.24
C ASP A 433 10.19 6.07 13.81
N THR A 434 10.38 6.45 12.54
CA THR A 434 9.87 7.72 12.02
C THR A 434 8.34 7.81 12.16
N LEU A 435 7.62 6.74 11.78
CA LEU A 435 6.16 6.70 11.93
C LEU A 435 5.73 6.83 13.40
N LYS A 436 6.37 6.07 14.29
CA LYS A 436 6.07 6.06 15.73
C LYS A 436 6.34 7.41 16.37
N GLU A 437 7.52 7.99 16.14
CA GLU A 437 7.93 9.28 16.71
C GLU A 437 7.06 10.42 16.17
N TRP A 438 6.83 10.43 14.88
CA TRP A 438 6.01 11.46 14.25
C TRP A 438 4.55 11.44 14.76
N LEU A 439 3.94 10.26 14.84
CA LEU A 439 2.58 10.10 15.38
C LEU A 439 2.48 10.54 16.84
N ARG A 440 3.49 10.21 17.65
CA ARG A 440 3.56 10.65 19.04
C ARG A 440 3.66 12.17 19.16
N ASP A 441 4.49 12.78 18.36
CA ASP A 441 4.86 14.19 18.50
C ASP A 441 3.82 15.11 17.83
N ARG A 442 3.26 14.69 16.68
CA ARG A 442 2.34 15.51 15.87
C ARG A 442 0.86 15.16 16.06
N ALA A 443 0.53 13.90 16.22
CA ALA A 443 -0.85 13.46 16.43
C ALA A 443 -1.20 13.19 17.90
N GLY A 444 -0.23 13.36 18.83
CA GLY A 444 -0.42 13.12 20.25
C GLY A 444 -0.77 11.69 20.61
N ILE A 445 -0.34 10.72 19.76
CA ILE A 445 -0.68 9.31 19.85
C ILE A 445 0.46 8.57 20.56
N GLY A 446 0.08 7.64 21.47
CA GLY A 446 1.07 6.85 22.21
C GLY A 446 1.81 7.62 23.31
N ARG A 447 1.27 8.75 23.78
CA ARG A 447 1.70 9.35 25.06
C ARG A 447 1.09 8.52 26.19
N PRO A 448 1.90 8.09 27.18
CA PRO A 448 1.41 7.33 28.33
C PRO A 448 0.39 8.10 29.16
#